data_6a0d7dd3b3427514c063dcd308ba3a64
#
_entry.id   6a0d7dd3b3427514c063dcd308ba3a64
#
_cell.length_a   1.000
_cell.length_b   1.000
_cell.length_c   1.000
_cell.angle_alpha   90.00
_cell.angle_beta   90.00
_cell.angle_gamma   90.00
#
_symmetry.space_group_name_H-M   'P 1'
#
loop_
_entity.id
_entity.type
_entity.pdbx_description
1 polymer ?
#
loop_
_entity_poly.entity_id
_entity_poly.type
_entity_poly.pdbx_seq_one_letter_code
_entity_poly.pdbx_strand_id
1 'polypeptide(L)'
;CMEGYQVVTMEEMVPIADVFITTTGNKDIITLEHMSKMKNNAIVGNIGHFDNEIQVAQLEAMEGVTKEIIKDDSVPGGPVSRFTFPDGKSIYLLAEGRLINLGCATGHPSFVMSNSFTNQTIAQIDIRKNPDRKIGVYRLSKELDEEVARLHLDKLGAKLTTLSDEQADYIGVPVEGPYKPEHYRY
;
A
#
# COMPACT_ATOMS: atom_id res chain seq x y z
N CYS A 1 -11.51 -10.41 12.08
CA CYS A 1 -12.60 -10.88 12.94
C CYS A 1 -12.95 -9.90 14.06
N MET A 2 -11.97 -9.32 14.75
CA MET A 2 -12.22 -8.36 15.85
C MET A 2 -13.02 -7.13 15.41
N GLU A 3 -12.84 -6.69 14.15
CA GLU A 3 -13.57 -5.56 13.55
C GLU A 3 -14.93 -5.96 12.96
N GLY A 4 -15.38 -7.20 13.15
CA GLY A 4 -16.63 -7.72 12.62
C GLY A 4 -16.56 -8.28 11.20
N TYR A 5 -15.38 -8.31 10.57
CA TYR A 5 -15.21 -8.90 9.25
C TYR A 5 -15.08 -10.42 9.32
N GLN A 6 -15.53 -11.09 8.26
CA GLN A 6 -15.31 -12.52 8.10
C GLN A 6 -13.90 -12.77 7.56
N VAL A 7 -13.21 -13.74 8.12
CA VAL A 7 -11.93 -14.25 7.61
C VAL A 7 -12.18 -15.62 7.00
N VAL A 8 -12.06 -15.69 5.68
CA VAL A 8 -12.46 -16.84 4.87
C VAL A 8 -11.41 -17.11 3.78
N THR A 9 -11.55 -18.21 3.06
CA THR A 9 -10.69 -18.49 1.90
C THR A 9 -11.21 -17.78 0.65
N MET A 10 -10.33 -17.66 -0.37
CA MET A 10 -10.70 -17.11 -1.67
C MET A 10 -11.81 -17.96 -2.32
N GLU A 11 -11.69 -19.28 -2.24
CA GLU A 11 -12.61 -20.23 -2.85
C GLU A 11 -14.04 -20.08 -2.32
N GLU A 12 -14.19 -19.77 -1.04
CA GLU A 12 -15.51 -19.54 -0.42
C GLU A 12 -16.14 -18.23 -0.93
N MET A 13 -15.30 -17.21 -1.20
CA MET A 13 -15.82 -15.88 -1.55
C MET A 13 -15.95 -15.64 -3.05
N VAL A 14 -15.22 -16.37 -3.88
CA VAL A 14 -15.27 -16.21 -5.35
C VAL A 14 -16.68 -16.20 -5.93
N PRO A 15 -17.62 -17.08 -5.53
CA PRO A 15 -18.98 -17.06 -6.07
C PRO A 15 -19.89 -15.99 -5.42
N ILE A 16 -19.45 -15.31 -4.38
CA ILE A 16 -20.29 -14.45 -3.53
C ILE A 16 -19.91 -12.96 -3.65
N ALA A 17 -18.62 -12.64 -3.64
CA ALA A 17 -18.15 -11.26 -3.59
C ALA A 17 -18.32 -10.54 -4.93
N ASP A 18 -18.49 -9.23 -4.86
CA ASP A 18 -18.62 -8.34 -6.02
C ASP A 18 -17.30 -7.61 -6.34
N VAL A 19 -16.43 -7.43 -5.33
CA VAL A 19 -15.17 -6.71 -5.46
C VAL A 19 -14.06 -7.52 -4.80
N PHE A 20 -12.96 -7.69 -5.52
CA PHE A 20 -11.76 -8.42 -5.08
C PHE A 20 -10.56 -7.49 -5.15
N ILE A 21 -9.88 -7.28 -4.03
CA ILE A 21 -8.67 -6.44 -3.95
C ILE A 21 -7.55 -7.25 -3.30
N THR A 22 -6.46 -7.47 -4.03
CA THR A 22 -5.27 -8.14 -3.49
C THR A 22 -4.34 -7.14 -2.81
N THR A 23 -3.78 -7.52 -1.66
CA THR A 23 -2.94 -6.66 -0.81
C THR A 23 -1.80 -7.44 -0.15
N THR A 24 -1.37 -8.56 -0.72
CA THR A 24 -0.51 -9.54 -0.03
C THR A 24 0.98 -9.32 -0.26
N GLY A 25 1.37 -8.66 -1.37
CA GLY A 25 2.76 -8.56 -1.80
C GLY A 25 3.35 -9.90 -2.29
N ASN A 26 2.51 -10.92 -2.49
CA ASN A 26 2.89 -12.23 -2.98
C ASN A 26 2.55 -12.36 -4.48
N LYS A 27 2.30 -13.54 -4.99
CA LYS A 27 1.95 -13.79 -6.39
C LYS A 27 0.82 -14.79 -6.51
N ASP A 28 0.12 -14.78 -7.67
CA ASP A 28 -0.93 -15.74 -8.02
C ASP A 28 -2.03 -15.87 -6.96
N ILE A 29 -2.41 -14.76 -6.32
CA ILE A 29 -3.45 -14.72 -5.29
C ILE A 29 -4.84 -14.85 -5.93
N ILE A 30 -5.06 -14.16 -7.05
CA ILE A 30 -6.25 -14.34 -7.88
C ILE A 30 -5.82 -15.05 -9.16
N THR A 31 -6.18 -16.31 -9.25
CA THR A 31 -5.87 -17.17 -10.40
C THR A 31 -6.92 -17.04 -11.51
N LEU A 32 -6.58 -17.54 -12.70
CA LEU A 32 -7.54 -17.67 -13.80
C LEU A 32 -8.78 -18.50 -13.39
N GLU A 33 -8.56 -19.58 -12.60
CA GLU A 33 -9.64 -20.40 -12.07
C GLU A 33 -10.59 -19.60 -11.16
N HIS A 34 -10.03 -18.75 -10.27
CA HIS A 34 -10.83 -17.87 -9.43
C HIS A 34 -11.66 -16.91 -10.30
N MET A 35 -11.03 -16.21 -11.26
CA MET A 35 -11.70 -15.26 -12.15
C MET A 35 -12.81 -15.91 -12.96
N SER A 36 -12.61 -17.15 -13.42
CA SER A 36 -13.62 -17.90 -14.15
C SER A 36 -14.86 -18.27 -13.32
N LYS A 37 -14.75 -18.29 -12.00
CA LYS A 37 -15.84 -18.63 -11.06
C LYS A 37 -16.48 -17.41 -10.39
N MET A 38 -15.93 -16.20 -10.59
CA MET A 38 -16.48 -14.95 -10.04
C MET A 38 -17.87 -14.67 -10.60
N LYS A 39 -18.62 -13.84 -9.88
CA LYS A 39 -19.90 -13.31 -10.35
C LYS A 39 -19.73 -12.50 -11.64
N ASN A 40 -20.79 -12.45 -12.42
CA ASN A 40 -20.84 -11.53 -13.55
C ASN A 40 -20.72 -10.08 -13.06
N ASN A 41 -19.87 -9.30 -13.72
CA ASN A 41 -19.51 -7.93 -13.39
C ASN A 41 -18.72 -7.77 -12.08
N ALA A 42 -18.06 -8.81 -11.60
CA ALA A 42 -17.13 -8.68 -10.49
C ALA A 42 -15.97 -7.72 -10.84
N ILE A 43 -15.54 -6.94 -9.88
CA ILE A 43 -14.45 -5.98 -10.01
C ILE A 43 -13.20 -6.56 -9.36
N VAL A 44 -12.07 -6.54 -10.07
CA VAL A 44 -10.81 -7.13 -9.64
C VAL A 44 -9.73 -6.06 -9.68
N GLY A 45 -8.99 -5.90 -8.60
CA GLY A 45 -7.90 -4.94 -8.49
C GLY A 45 -6.78 -5.41 -7.58
N ASN A 46 -5.62 -4.81 -7.74
CA ASN A 46 -4.43 -5.08 -6.96
C ASN A 46 -3.92 -3.80 -6.29
N ILE A 47 -3.56 -3.89 -5.02
CA ILE A 47 -2.86 -2.83 -4.28
C ILE A 47 -1.45 -3.29 -3.86
N GLY A 48 -1.08 -4.55 -4.13
CA GLY A 48 0.28 -5.05 -3.96
C GLY A 48 1.26 -4.35 -4.89
N HIS A 49 2.56 -4.42 -4.57
CA HIS A 49 3.57 -3.63 -5.26
C HIS A 49 3.74 -3.98 -6.75
N PHE A 50 3.65 -5.27 -7.10
CA PHE A 50 3.77 -5.75 -8.47
C PHE A 50 2.44 -6.27 -9.02
N ASP A 51 2.34 -6.37 -10.32
CA ASP A 51 1.17 -6.84 -11.06
C ASP A 51 0.99 -8.38 -11.10
N ASN A 52 1.79 -9.11 -10.33
CA ASN A 52 1.83 -10.57 -10.31
C ASN A 52 0.87 -11.23 -9.30
N GLU A 53 0.13 -10.45 -8.52
CA GLU A 53 -0.89 -11.01 -7.60
C GLU A 53 -2.13 -11.53 -8.34
N ILE A 54 -2.40 -11.01 -9.53
CA ILE A 54 -3.51 -11.43 -10.38
C ILE A 54 -2.94 -12.06 -11.65
N GLN A 55 -3.42 -13.23 -12.03
CA GLN A 55 -2.99 -13.94 -13.24
C GLN A 55 -3.57 -13.31 -14.53
N VAL A 56 -3.21 -12.05 -14.81
CA VAL A 56 -3.70 -11.28 -15.95
C VAL A 56 -3.24 -11.89 -17.27
N ALA A 57 -1.96 -12.30 -17.36
CA ALA A 57 -1.42 -12.91 -18.57
C ALA A 57 -2.16 -14.21 -18.95
N GLN A 58 -2.52 -15.03 -17.95
CA GLN A 58 -3.28 -16.25 -18.16
C GLN A 58 -4.72 -15.96 -18.60
N LEU A 59 -5.32 -14.89 -18.04
CA LEU A 59 -6.65 -14.42 -18.44
C LEU A 59 -6.66 -13.95 -19.89
N GLU A 60 -5.66 -13.17 -20.32
CA GLU A 60 -5.51 -12.70 -21.70
C GLU A 60 -5.22 -13.82 -22.69
N ALA A 61 -4.50 -14.86 -22.26
CA ALA A 61 -4.17 -16.01 -23.10
C ALA A 61 -5.28 -17.06 -23.16
N MET A 62 -6.34 -16.95 -22.36
CA MET A 62 -7.42 -17.92 -22.35
C MET A 62 -8.21 -17.87 -23.66
N GLU A 63 -8.35 -19.02 -24.32
CA GLU A 63 -9.14 -19.13 -25.57
C GLU A 63 -10.60 -18.73 -25.35
N GLY A 64 -11.09 -17.87 -26.23
CA GLY A 64 -12.47 -17.38 -26.20
C GLY A 64 -12.73 -16.23 -25.23
N VAL A 65 -11.75 -15.80 -24.44
CA VAL A 65 -11.86 -14.57 -23.66
C VAL A 65 -11.62 -13.36 -24.57
N THR A 66 -12.45 -12.34 -24.42
CA THR A 66 -12.28 -11.06 -25.12
C THR A 66 -12.02 -9.93 -24.14
N LYS A 67 -11.12 -9.02 -24.51
CA LYS A 67 -10.78 -7.82 -23.73
C LYS A 67 -11.32 -6.57 -24.41
N GLU A 68 -12.01 -5.74 -23.66
CA GLU A 68 -12.46 -4.41 -24.06
C GLU A 68 -11.94 -3.36 -23.09
N ILE A 69 -11.30 -2.31 -23.59
CA ILE A 69 -10.83 -1.19 -22.79
C ILE A 69 -12.00 -0.23 -22.57
N ILE A 70 -12.51 -0.16 -21.34
CA ILE A 70 -13.60 0.75 -20.94
C ILE A 70 -13.09 2.15 -20.69
N LYS A 71 -11.91 2.25 -20.06
CA LYS A 71 -11.14 3.48 -19.87
C LYS A 71 -9.68 3.18 -20.14
N ASP A 72 -9.00 4.08 -20.83
CA ASP A 72 -7.57 4.01 -21.04
C ASP A 72 -6.77 4.84 -20.02
N ASP A 73 -5.44 4.82 -20.13
CA ASP A 73 -4.53 5.54 -19.25
C ASP A 73 -4.68 7.07 -19.32
N SER A 74 -5.29 7.61 -20.36
CA SER A 74 -5.45 9.07 -20.55
C SER A 74 -6.62 9.66 -19.76
N VAL A 75 -7.51 8.81 -19.22
CA VAL A 75 -8.72 9.23 -18.52
C VAL A 75 -8.53 9.07 -17.00
N PRO A 76 -8.85 10.09 -16.18
CA PRO A 76 -8.82 9.95 -14.72
C PRO A 76 -9.62 8.73 -14.25
N GLY A 77 -8.98 7.88 -13.44
CA GLY A 77 -9.57 6.63 -12.95
C GLY A 77 -9.48 5.44 -13.93
N GLY A 78 -8.73 5.57 -15.03
CA GLY A 78 -8.30 4.44 -15.88
C GLY A 78 -6.89 3.96 -15.51
N PRO A 79 -6.41 2.87 -16.15
CA PRO A 79 -7.13 2.02 -17.10
C PRO A 79 -8.11 1.06 -16.43
N VAL A 80 -9.21 0.79 -17.09
CA VAL A 80 -10.21 -0.22 -16.71
C VAL A 80 -10.53 -1.07 -17.92
N SER A 81 -10.34 -2.36 -17.81
CA SER A 81 -10.64 -3.33 -18.87
C SER A 81 -11.76 -4.27 -18.45
N ARG A 82 -12.66 -4.58 -19.39
CA ARG A 82 -13.66 -5.63 -19.26
C ARG A 82 -13.16 -6.88 -19.96
N PHE A 83 -13.13 -7.98 -19.25
CA PHE A 83 -12.85 -9.30 -19.81
C PHE A 83 -14.16 -10.10 -19.85
N THR A 84 -14.53 -10.58 -21.04
CA THR A 84 -15.73 -11.40 -21.24
C THR A 84 -15.31 -12.84 -21.53
N PHE A 85 -15.81 -13.78 -20.75
CA PHE A 85 -15.59 -15.21 -20.89
C PHE A 85 -16.49 -15.83 -21.97
N PRO A 86 -16.16 -17.04 -22.45
CA PRO A 86 -16.96 -17.72 -23.48
C PRO A 86 -18.42 -17.97 -23.09
N ASP A 87 -18.74 -18.07 -21.84
CA ASP A 87 -20.09 -18.21 -21.29
C ASP A 87 -20.92 -16.91 -21.29
N GLY A 88 -20.30 -15.80 -21.69
CA GLY A 88 -20.91 -14.46 -21.72
C GLY A 88 -20.76 -13.68 -20.40
N LYS A 89 -20.24 -14.28 -19.34
CA LYS A 89 -19.91 -13.60 -18.09
C LYS A 89 -18.74 -12.63 -18.27
N SER A 90 -18.77 -11.50 -17.62
CA SER A 90 -17.68 -10.52 -17.65
C SER A 90 -17.16 -10.19 -16.26
N ILE A 91 -15.89 -9.79 -16.19
CA ILE A 91 -15.26 -9.15 -15.00
C ILE A 91 -14.60 -7.86 -15.44
N TYR A 92 -14.41 -6.93 -14.48
CA TYR A 92 -13.68 -5.69 -14.69
C TYR A 92 -12.35 -5.74 -13.97
N LEU A 93 -11.26 -5.56 -14.72
CA LEU A 93 -9.91 -5.46 -14.17
C LEU A 93 -9.49 -4.00 -14.09
N LEU A 94 -9.10 -3.58 -12.89
CA LEU A 94 -8.62 -2.23 -12.63
C LEU A 94 -7.10 -2.15 -12.81
N ALA A 95 -6.62 -1.05 -13.39
CA ALA A 95 -5.21 -0.72 -13.57
C ALA A 95 -4.39 -1.82 -14.28
N GLU A 96 -5.03 -2.68 -15.08
CA GLU A 96 -4.37 -3.82 -15.75
C GLU A 96 -3.65 -4.75 -14.73
N GLY A 97 -4.19 -4.93 -13.54
CA GLY A 97 -3.57 -5.71 -12.46
C GLY A 97 -2.45 -4.99 -11.70
N ARG A 98 -2.07 -3.76 -12.10
CA ARG A 98 -1.09 -2.92 -11.38
C ARG A 98 -1.74 -2.22 -10.18
N LEU A 99 -0.97 -1.41 -9.43
CA LEU A 99 -1.46 -0.69 -8.25
C LEU A 99 -2.65 0.23 -8.59
N ILE A 100 -3.82 -0.10 -8.09
CA ILE A 100 -5.06 0.66 -8.36
C ILE A 100 -5.05 2.07 -7.77
N ASN A 101 -4.36 2.29 -6.65
CA ASN A 101 -4.23 3.61 -6.03
C ASN A 101 -3.45 4.61 -6.90
N LEU A 102 -2.59 4.13 -7.79
CA LEU A 102 -1.85 4.95 -8.74
C LEU A 102 -2.52 4.95 -10.12
N GLY A 103 -2.98 3.80 -10.59
CA GLY A 103 -3.58 3.67 -11.93
C GLY A 103 -5.02 4.19 -12.00
N CYS A 104 -5.85 3.89 -11.00
CA CYS A 104 -7.28 4.23 -11.01
C CYS A 104 -7.69 5.27 -9.96
N ALA A 105 -6.74 5.83 -9.21
CA ALA A 105 -7.00 6.83 -8.17
C ALA A 105 -5.91 7.91 -8.16
N THR A 106 -5.90 8.75 -7.15
CA THR A 106 -4.99 9.92 -7.05
C THR A 106 -3.74 9.66 -6.22
N GLY A 107 -3.50 8.42 -5.79
CA GLY A 107 -2.42 8.06 -4.89
C GLY A 107 -2.62 8.56 -3.46
N HIS A 108 -1.55 8.61 -2.68
CA HIS A 108 -1.59 9.18 -1.33
C HIS A 108 -1.58 10.71 -1.36
N PRO A 109 -2.24 11.37 -0.39
CA PRO A 109 -2.17 12.83 -0.25
C PRO A 109 -0.72 13.30 -0.12
N SER A 110 -0.40 14.43 -0.75
CA SER A 110 0.95 15.02 -0.74
C SER A 110 1.48 15.25 0.67
N PHE A 111 0.62 15.60 1.62
CA PHE A 111 1.00 15.80 3.01
C PHE A 111 1.49 14.49 3.68
N VAL A 112 0.83 13.36 3.41
CA VAL A 112 1.25 12.05 3.91
C VAL A 112 2.62 11.68 3.31
N MET A 113 2.79 11.87 2.00
CA MET A 113 4.04 11.60 1.31
C MET A 113 5.18 12.55 1.71
N SER A 114 4.86 13.76 2.17
CA SER A 114 5.86 14.70 2.70
C SER A 114 6.66 14.09 3.87
N ASN A 115 6.04 13.31 4.74
CA ASN A 115 6.75 12.59 5.81
C ASN A 115 7.80 11.62 5.24
N SER A 116 7.43 10.86 4.22
CA SER A 116 8.34 9.93 3.54
C SER A 116 9.48 10.65 2.84
N PHE A 117 9.20 11.73 2.11
CA PHE A 117 10.22 12.51 1.40
C PHE A 117 11.16 13.24 2.35
N THR A 118 10.67 13.77 3.47
CA THR A 118 11.49 14.36 4.52
C THR A 118 12.43 13.31 5.11
N ASN A 119 11.94 12.13 5.41
CA ASN A 119 12.75 11.02 5.91
C ASN A 119 13.86 10.63 4.92
N GLN A 120 13.55 10.51 3.63
CA GLN A 120 14.51 10.23 2.58
C GLN A 120 15.57 11.33 2.46
N THR A 121 15.18 12.60 2.56
CA THR A 121 16.08 13.74 2.50
C THR A 121 17.02 13.76 3.71
N ILE A 122 16.50 13.54 4.92
CA ILE A 122 17.29 13.47 6.14
C ILE A 122 18.29 12.30 6.07
N ALA A 123 17.86 11.15 5.53
CA ALA A 123 18.75 10.00 5.34
C ALA A 123 19.93 10.33 4.41
N GLN A 124 19.71 11.07 3.32
CA GLN A 124 20.78 11.50 2.42
C GLN A 124 21.74 12.48 3.12
N ILE A 125 21.22 13.40 3.91
CA ILE A 125 22.02 14.33 4.71
C ILE A 125 22.85 13.56 5.76
N ASP A 126 22.28 12.57 6.41
CA ASP A 126 22.98 11.72 7.38
C ASP A 126 24.14 10.95 6.74
N ILE A 127 23.90 10.33 5.59
CA ILE A 127 24.95 9.66 4.81
C ILE A 127 26.08 10.65 4.47
N ARG A 128 25.76 11.84 4.01
CA ARG A 128 26.75 12.87 3.64
C ARG A 128 27.57 13.35 4.84
N LYS A 129 26.96 13.43 6.02
CA LYS A 129 27.62 13.83 7.28
C LYS A 129 28.53 12.73 7.85
N ASN A 130 28.35 11.48 7.44
CA ASN A 130 29.10 10.32 7.94
C ASN A 130 29.84 9.60 6.78
N PRO A 131 30.79 10.24 6.10
CA PRO A 131 31.43 9.71 4.89
C PRO A 131 32.26 8.44 5.13
N ASP A 132 32.73 8.23 6.36
CA ASP A 132 33.56 7.08 6.75
C ASP A 132 32.72 5.84 7.14
N ARG A 133 31.41 5.94 7.07
CA ARG A 133 30.51 4.83 7.35
C ARG A 133 30.74 3.69 6.34
N LYS A 134 30.95 2.48 6.86
CA LYS A 134 31.11 1.28 6.00
C LYS A 134 29.89 1.03 5.14
N ILE A 135 30.06 0.38 4.00
CA ILE A 135 28.95 -0.07 3.17
C ILE A 135 28.08 -1.05 3.96
N GLY A 136 26.77 -0.76 4.07
CA GLY A 136 25.84 -1.56 4.84
C GLY A 136 24.45 -0.95 4.89
N VAL A 137 23.53 -1.62 5.58
CA VAL A 137 22.17 -1.14 5.85
C VAL A 137 22.15 -0.52 7.24
N TYR A 138 21.72 0.72 7.33
CA TYR A 138 21.65 1.48 8.58
C TYR A 138 20.23 1.99 8.78
N ARG A 139 19.82 2.07 10.05
CA ARG A 139 18.60 2.80 10.44
C ARG A 139 18.99 4.23 10.79
N LEU A 140 18.10 5.16 10.51
CA LEU A 140 18.20 6.50 11.07
C LEU A 140 18.05 6.43 12.59
N SER A 141 18.71 7.37 13.28
CA SER A 141 18.56 7.48 14.73
C SER A 141 17.12 7.88 15.10
N LYS A 142 16.76 7.63 16.36
CA LYS A 142 15.44 8.01 16.87
C LYS A 142 15.21 9.51 16.84
N GLU A 143 16.25 10.29 17.05
CA GLU A 143 16.22 11.76 16.98
C GLU A 143 15.85 12.23 15.56
N LEU A 144 16.45 11.65 14.53
CA LEU A 144 16.16 12.00 13.13
C LEU A 144 14.76 11.55 12.71
N ASP A 145 14.29 10.39 13.21
CA ASP A 145 12.93 9.92 12.98
C ASP A 145 11.89 10.86 13.62
N GLU A 146 12.14 11.30 14.85
CA GLU A 146 11.28 12.27 15.54
C GLU A 146 11.32 13.66 14.89
N GLU A 147 12.45 14.08 14.34
CA GLU A 147 12.57 15.34 13.61
C GLU A 147 11.63 15.38 12.42
N VAL A 148 11.48 14.27 11.69
CA VAL A 148 10.48 14.16 10.61
C VAL A 148 9.08 14.47 11.13
N ALA A 149 8.69 13.91 12.26
CA ALA A 149 7.38 14.18 12.86
C ALA A 149 7.24 15.64 13.28
N ARG A 150 8.22 16.19 13.98
CA ARG A 150 8.24 17.59 14.48
C ARG A 150 8.04 18.60 13.35
N LEU A 151 8.68 18.40 12.21
CA LEU A 151 8.56 19.26 11.03
C LEU A 151 7.14 19.33 10.46
N HIS A 152 6.27 18.37 10.80
CA HIS A 152 4.90 18.29 10.28
C HIS A 152 3.83 18.70 11.28
N LEU A 153 4.16 18.85 12.58
CA LEU A 153 3.18 19.11 13.65
C LEU A 153 2.43 20.42 13.46
N ASP A 154 3.13 21.50 13.15
CA ASP A 154 2.52 22.82 12.98
C ASP A 154 1.46 22.82 11.87
N LYS A 155 1.72 22.12 10.78
CA LYS A 155 0.77 22.00 9.67
C LYS A 155 -0.53 21.29 10.07
N LEU A 156 -0.43 20.38 11.03
CA LEU A 156 -1.57 19.65 11.59
C LEU A 156 -2.26 20.43 12.73
N GLY A 157 -1.68 21.53 13.18
CA GLY A 157 -2.13 22.23 14.40
C GLY A 157 -1.92 21.40 15.67
N ALA A 158 -1.06 20.38 15.62
CA ALA A 158 -0.74 19.52 16.74
C ALA A 158 0.30 20.17 17.64
N LYS A 159 0.14 19.99 18.96
CA LYS A 159 1.05 20.50 19.97
C LYS A 159 1.52 19.34 20.84
N LEU A 160 2.83 19.28 21.07
CA LEU A 160 3.41 18.32 22.01
C LEU A 160 3.39 18.90 23.43
N THR A 161 3.05 18.05 24.39
CA THR A 161 3.24 18.35 25.81
C THR A 161 4.70 18.12 26.17
N THR A 162 5.30 19.03 26.94
CA THR A 162 6.60 18.81 27.53
C THR A 162 6.44 17.90 28.76
N LEU A 163 7.20 16.82 28.83
CA LEU A 163 7.21 15.92 29.99
C LEU A 163 7.81 16.62 31.20
N SER A 164 7.30 16.35 32.41
CA SER A 164 8.04 16.63 33.63
C SER A 164 9.14 15.58 33.82
N ASP A 165 10.13 15.92 34.67
CA ASP A 165 11.19 14.97 35.01
C ASP A 165 10.65 13.68 35.61
N GLU A 166 9.62 13.74 36.45
CA GLU A 166 8.93 12.57 37.01
C GLU A 166 8.25 11.70 35.95
N GLN A 167 7.64 12.35 34.95
CA GLN A 167 7.01 11.63 33.84
C GLN A 167 8.06 10.96 32.93
N ALA A 168 9.12 11.66 32.61
CA ALA A 168 10.22 11.15 31.81
C ALA A 168 10.91 9.96 32.50
N ASP A 169 11.21 10.08 33.80
CA ASP A 169 11.78 8.99 34.61
C ASP A 169 10.85 7.78 34.67
N TYR A 170 9.53 8.00 34.87
CA TYR A 170 8.56 6.92 34.97
C TYR A 170 8.47 6.06 33.72
N ILE A 171 8.54 6.66 32.53
CA ILE A 171 8.49 5.94 31.26
C ILE A 171 9.88 5.62 30.67
N GLY A 172 10.95 6.08 31.32
CA GLY A 172 12.34 5.76 30.96
C GLY A 172 12.80 6.42 29.65
N VAL A 173 12.41 7.68 29.41
CA VAL A 173 12.83 8.48 28.25
C VAL A 173 13.36 9.84 28.69
N PRO A 174 14.19 10.53 27.88
CA PRO A 174 14.58 11.92 28.16
C PRO A 174 13.39 12.88 28.04
N VAL A 175 13.40 14.00 28.80
CA VAL A 175 12.34 15.04 28.72
C VAL A 175 12.16 15.58 27.29
N GLU A 176 13.25 15.75 26.58
CA GLU A 176 13.26 16.31 25.19
C GLU A 176 13.20 15.23 24.09
N GLY A 177 13.09 13.97 24.48
CA GLY A 177 13.14 12.83 23.54
C GLY A 177 14.59 12.30 23.35
N PRO A 178 14.76 11.28 22.53
CA PRO A 178 13.72 10.59 21.77
C PRO A 178 12.76 9.82 22.70
N TYR A 179 11.48 9.83 22.34
CA TYR A 179 10.42 9.20 23.15
C TYR A 179 10.23 7.72 22.86
N LYS A 180 10.87 7.21 21.80
CA LYS A 180 10.86 5.80 21.45
C LYS A 180 12.10 5.10 22.03
N PRO A 181 11.96 4.07 22.88
CA PRO A 181 13.09 3.31 23.37
C PRO A 181 13.83 2.57 22.25
N GLU A 182 15.11 2.23 22.48
CA GLU A 182 15.99 1.59 21.50
C GLU A 182 15.43 0.32 20.85
N HIS A 183 14.70 -0.48 21.63
CA HIS A 183 14.10 -1.71 21.13
C HIS A 183 12.88 -1.51 20.24
N TYR A 184 12.32 -0.31 20.19
CA TYR A 184 11.18 0.01 19.33
C TYR A 184 11.63 0.08 17.87
N ARG A 185 11.03 -0.74 17.03
CA ARG A 185 11.48 -0.94 15.65
C ARG A 185 10.91 0.06 14.63
N TYR A 186 9.86 0.81 15.03
CA TYR A 186 9.15 1.71 14.14
C TYR A 186 9.18 3.13 14.67
#